data_814bb95812db644aeda481e725cfeb0f
#
_entry.id   814bb95812db644aeda481e725cfeb0f
#
_cell.length_a   1.000
_cell.length_b   1.000
_cell.length_c   1.000
_cell.angle_alpha   90.00
_cell.angle_beta   90.00
_cell.angle_gamma   90.00
#
_symmetry.space_group_name_H-M   'P 1'
#
loop_
_entity.id
_entity.type
_entity.pdbx_description
1 polymer ?
#
loop_
_entity_poly.entity_id
_entity_poly.type
_entity_poly.pdbx_seq_one_letter_code
_entity_poly.pdbx_strand_id
1 'polypeptide(L)'
;MDYSRKISERLWNLPDKGERESRREETFIDDIIQKSHIEKELLSNLDGIKTVFDGGAGCGRFSILLAKHGCNITHFDISQPMIDKAKELAEREGVLDKITFVKGALEDLKDFEDKSFDMVISFDAPISYTHPHQEQVIGELVRICKKRIVISVSSRLGSLPYLANPINKKQFILDENYEDPYVKWCLSNWSNAVEAFRFEKNRVDKLWSEGLMGGKE
;
A
#
# COMPACT_ATOMS: atom_id res chain seq x y z
N MET A 1 -21.48 -7.12 3.41
CA MET A 1 -20.33 -7.46 4.28
C MET A 1 -19.11 -7.47 3.37
N ASP A 2 -18.15 -6.59 3.63
CA ASP A 2 -17.01 -6.40 2.74
C ASP A 2 -16.07 -7.62 2.83
N TYR A 3 -16.06 -8.42 1.78
CA TYR A 3 -15.32 -9.68 1.74
C TYR A 3 -13.80 -9.43 1.59
N SER A 4 -13.42 -8.37 0.89
CA SER A 4 -12.00 -8.04 0.68
C SER A 4 -11.32 -7.59 1.97
N ARG A 5 -12.01 -6.77 2.78
CA ARG A 5 -11.52 -6.34 4.09
C ARG A 5 -11.27 -7.53 5.03
N LYS A 6 -12.20 -8.49 5.10
CA LYS A 6 -12.02 -9.69 5.94
C LYS A 6 -10.84 -10.56 5.53
N ILE A 7 -10.62 -10.67 4.21
CA ILE A 7 -9.47 -11.41 3.68
C ILE A 7 -8.17 -10.69 4.02
N SER A 8 -8.13 -9.37 3.83
CA SER A 8 -6.96 -8.56 4.18
C SER A 8 -6.66 -8.65 5.68
N GLU A 9 -7.68 -8.51 6.53
CA GLU A 9 -7.52 -8.68 7.98
C GLU A 9 -6.97 -10.06 8.33
N ARG A 10 -7.50 -11.14 7.74
CA ARG A 10 -7.02 -12.51 8.00
C ARG A 10 -5.59 -12.71 7.53
N LEU A 11 -5.26 -12.24 6.33
CA LEU A 11 -3.93 -12.39 5.75
C LEU A 11 -2.85 -11.66 6.55
N TRP A 12 -3.14 -10.42 6.91
CA TRP A 12 -2.16 -9.57 7.58
C TRP A 12 -2.07 -9.77 9.09
N ASN A 13 -3.07 -10.41 9.72
CA ASN A 13 -3.06 -10.76 11.16
C ASN A 13 -2.52 -12.15 11.47
N LEU A 14 -1.80 -12.81 10.56
CA LEU A 14 -1.07 -14.03 10.88
C LEU A 14 0.00 -13.72 11.95
N PRO A 15 0.18 -14.60 12.95
CA PRO A 15 1.03 -14.31 14.12
C PRO A 15 2.49 -13.97 13.80
N ASP A 16 3.06 -14.58 12.77
CA ASP A 16 4.44 -14.39 12.32
C ASP A 16 4.59 -13.31 11.23
N LYS A 17 3.50 -12.66 10.86
CA LYS A 17 3.48 -11.78 9.69
C LYS A 17 4.39 -10.56 9.88
N GLY A 18 4.33 -9.92 11.05
CA GLY A 18 5.19 -8.77 11.36
C GLY A 18 6.68 -9.10 11.27
N GLU A 19 7.09 -10.25 11.83
CA GLU A 19 8.49 -10.69 11.77
C GLU A 19 8.94 -10.99 10.34
N ARG A 20 8.13 -11.68 9.55
CA ARG A 20 8.45 -12.01 8.15
C ARG A 20 8.56 -10.75 7.28
N GLU A 21 7.62 -9.83 7.42
CA GLU A 21 7.63 -8.60 6.62
C GLU A 21 8.78 -7.66 7.02
N SER A 22 9.17 -7.62 8.30
CA SER A 22 10.31 -6.82 8.74
C SER A 22 11.65 -7.26 8.14
N ARG A 23 11.74 -8.52 7.67
CA ARG A 23 12.94 -9.11 7.06
C ARG A 23 12.92 -9.18 5.53
N ARG A 24 11.90 -8.66 4.87
CA ARG A 24 11.81 -8.72 3.39
C ARG A 24 13.04 -8.16 2.70
N GLU A 25 13.59 -7.08 3.21
CA GLU A 25 14.79 -6.44 2.67
C GLU A 25 16.04 -7.31 2.74
N GLU A 26 16.10 -8.22 3.71
CA GLU A 26 17.22 -9.18 3.83
C GLU A 26 17.12 -10.29 2.76
N THR A 27 15.94 -10.46 2.16
CA THR A 27 15.63 -11.60 1.30
C THR A 27 15.55 -11.23 -0.18
N PHE A 28 15.06 -10.03 -0.51
CA PHE A 28 14.73 -9.63 -1.88
C PHE A 28 15.47 -8.36 -2.28
N ILE A 29 16.28 -8.45 -3.33
CA ILE A 29 17.07 -7.31 -3.84
C ILE A 29 16.19 -6.21 -4.45
N ASP A 30 15.06 -6.56 -5.03
CA ASP A 30 14.06 -5.64 -5.56
C ASP A 30 13.43 -4.79 -4.45
N ASP A 31 13.18 -5.35 -3.26
CA ASP A 31 12.73 -4.59 -2.09
C ASP A 31 13.79 -3.55 -1.65
N ILE A 32 15.08 -3.90 -1.71
CA ILE A 32 16.18 -2.97 -1.38
C ILE A 32 16.22 -1.81 -2.37
N ILE A 33 16.13 -2.10 -3.67
CA ILE A 33 16.18 -1.08 -4.74
C ILE A 33 14.96 -0.15 -4.64
N GLN A 34 13.77 -0.72 -4.51
CA GLN A 34 12.53 0.04 -4.37
C GLN A 34 12.57 0.94 -3.14
N LYS A 35 12.99 0.40 -2.00
CA LYS A 35 13.11 1.16 -0.75
C LYS A 35 14.06 2.33 -0.89
N SER A 36 15.26 2.09 -1.39
CA SER A 36 16.27 3.16 -1.55
C SER A 36 15.77 4.30 -2.43
N HIS A 37 15.01 3.97 -3.48
CA HIS A 37 14.42 4.97 -4.36
C HIS A 37 13.32 5.78 -3.67
N ILE A 38 12.40 5.11 -2.98
CA ILE A 38 11.31 5.75 -2.23
C ILE A 38 11.89 6.63 -1.10
N GLU A 39 12.85 6.13 -0.34
CA GLU A 39 13.53 6.90 0.71
C GLU A 39 14.11 8.21 0.17
N LYS A 40 14.87 8.13 -0.93
CA LYS A 40 15.44 9.31 -1.59
C LYS A 40 14.36 10.31 -1.99
N GLU A 41 13.27 9.86 -2.60
CA GLU A 41 12.15 10.71 -3.00
C GLU A 41 11.46 11.35 -1.80
N LEU A 42 11.18 10.59 -0.74
CA LEU A 42 10.58 11.11 0.47
C LEU A 42 11.46 12.19 1.12
N LEU A 43 12.76 11.90 1.31
CA LEU A 43 13.67 12.81 2.00
C LEU A 43 13.93 14.08 1.20
N SER A 44 13.97 14.02 -0.12
CA SER A 44 14.09 15.21 -0.98
C SER A 44 12.86 16.12 -0.97
N ASN A 45 11.75 15.64 -0.42
CA ASN A 45 10.46 16.31 -0.42
C ASN A 45 9.92 16.66 0.97
N LEU A 46 10.78 16.72 2.01
CA LEU A 46 10.38 16.99 3.39
C LEU A 46 10.26 18.48 3.74
N ASP A 47 10.65 19.39 2.86
CA ASP A 47 10.59 20.82 3.17
C ASP A 47 9.15 21.25 3.54
N GLY A 48 9.02 21.83 4.74
CA GLY A 48 7.76 22.27 5.32
C GLY A 48 6.80 21.15 5.73
N ILE A 49 7.23 19.89 5.78
CA ILE A 49 6.45 18.74 6.25
C ILE A 49 6.73 18.47 7.73
N LYS A 50 5.68 18.50 8.56
CA LYS A 50 5.76 18.24 10.01
C LYS A 50 4.90 17.05 10.43
N THR A 51 3.76 16.86 9.80
CA THR A 51 2.80 15.79 10.12
C THR A 51 2.60 14.90 8.93
N VAL A 52 2.71 13.58 9.15
CA VAL A 52 2.57 12.57 8.10
C VAL A 52 1.58 11.50 8.51
N PHE A 53 0.67 11.17 7.62
CA PHE A 53 -0.17 9.98 7.72
C PHE A 53 0.44 8.87 6.84
N ASP A 54 0.75 7.74 7.46
CA ASP A 54 1.27 6.54 6.79
C ASP A 54 0.18 5.47 6.79
N GLY A 55 -0.50 5.31 5.65
CA GLY A 55 -1.66 4.44 5.50
C GLY A 55 -1.29 3.07 4.96
N GLY A 56 -1.59 2.00 5.74
CA GLY A 56 -1.11 0.65 5.48
C GLY A 56 0.38 0.53 5.78
N ALA A 57 0.78 1.13 6.89
CA ALA A 57 2.19 1.37 7.24
C ALA A 57 3.00 0.10 7.56
N GLY A 58 2.34 -1.06 7.74
CA GLY A 58 2.99 -2.34 7.99
C GLY A 58 3.91 -2.33 9.20
N CYS A 59 5.15 -2.78 9.05
CA CYS A 59 6.17 -2.76 10.10
C CYS A 59 6.80 -1.38 10.34
N GLY A 60 6.26 -0.30 9.75
CA GLY A 60 6.66 1.07 10.04
C GLY A 60 7.94 1.55 9.37
N ARG A 61 8.37 0.92 8.28
CA ARG A 61 9.58 1.28 7.53
C ARG A 61 9.69 2.77 7.26
N PHE A 62 8.69 3.34 6.61
CA PHE A 62 8.68 4.76 6.25
C PHE A 62 8.25 5.65 7.41
N SER A 63 7.37 5.16 8.30
CA SER A 63 7.03 5.84 9.55
C SER A 63 8.29 6.14 10.39
N ILE A 64 9.15 5.14 10.60
CA ILE A 64 10.39 5.27 11.36
C ILE A 64 11.39 6.18 10.64
N LEU A 65 11.54 6.02 9.32
CA LEU A 65 12.40 6.88 8.51
C LEU A 65 12.05 8.35 8.68
N LEU A 66 10.78 8.69 8.48
CA LEU A 66 10.31 10.07 8.55
C LEU A 66 10.32 10.64 9.98
N ALA A 67 10.06 9.80 10.99
CA ALA A 67 10.20 10.17 12.40
C ALA A 67 11.64 10.53 12.76
N LYS A 68 12.64 9.77 12.27
CA LYS A 68 14.08 10.10 12.42
C LYS A 68 14.46 11.44 11.78
N HIS A 69 13.69 11.89 10.79
CA HIS A 69 13.88 13.19 10.13
C HIS A 69 12.97 14.29 10.72
N GLY A 70 12.41 14.06 11.92
CA GLY A 70 11.72 15.10 12.70
C GLY A 70 10.23 15.24 12.43
N CYS A 71 9.62 14.37 11.63
CA CYS A 71 8.18 14.37 11.41
C CYS A 71 7.43 13.68 12.57
N ASN A 72 6.22 14.15 12.85
CA ASN A 72 5.25 13.43 13.68
C ASN A 72 4.39 12.54 12.77
N ILE A 73 4.31 11.27 13.09
CA ILE A 73 3.70 10.26 12.23
C ILE A 73 2.42 9.72 12.83
N THR A 74 1.37 9.59 12.05
CA THR A 74 0.26 8.71 12.32
C THR A 74 0.45 7.43 11.50
N HIS A 75 0.90 6.38 12.16
CA HIS A 75 1.07 5.04 11.62
C HIS A 75 -0.29 4.33 11.67
N PHE A 76 -0.88 4.08 10.52
CA PHE A 76 -2.20 3.51 10.40
C PHE A 76 -2.15 2.17 9.66
N ASP A 77 -2.58 1.09 10.32
CA ASP A 77 -2.58 -0.25 9.72
C ASP A 77 -3.74 -1.10 10.23
N ILE A 78 -4.20 -2.03 9.41
CA ILE A 78 -5.27 -2.98 9.75
C ILE A 78 -4.78 -4.12 10.63
N SER A 79 -3.48 -4.41 10.63
CA SER A 79 -2.86 -5.57 11.24
C SER A 79 -2.24 -5.25 12.60
N GLN A 80 -2.75 -5.88 13.65
CA GLN A 80 -2.16 -5.74 14.98
C GLN A 80 -0.72 -6.28 15.06
N PRO A 81 -0.40 -7.48 14.52
CA PRO A 81 1.00 -7.97 14.47
C PRO A 81 1.98 -7.03 13.79
N MET A 82 1.54 -6.32 12.74
CA MET A 82 2.36 -5.31 12.06
C MET A 82 2.61 -4.11 12.95
N ILE A 83 1.56 -3.58 13.59
CA ILE A 83 1.65 -2.45 14.51
C ILE A 83 2.58 -2.78 15.69
N ASP A 84 2.45 -3.97 16.26
CA ASP A 84 3.28 -4.39 17.39
C ASP A 84 4.75 -4.48 16.98
N LYS A 85 5.04 -5.02 15.79
CA LYS A 85 6.39 -5.04 15.23
C LYS A 85 6.92 -3.63 14.94
N ALA A 86 6.08 -2.75 14.40
CA ALA A 86 6.45 -1.36 14.14
C ALA A 86 6.80 -0.61 15.44
N LYS A 87 6.07 -0.85 16.54
CA LYS A 87 6.40 -0.29 17.87
C LYS A 87 7.74 -0.76 18.37
N GLU A 88 8.01 -2.07 18.32
CA GLU A 88 9.30 -2.65 18.70
C GLU A 88 10.46 -2.00 17.91
N LEU A 89 10.29 -1.86 16.59
CA LEU A 89 11.29 -1.26 15.74
C LEU A 89 11.47 0.24 16.03
N ALA A 90 10.38 0.98 16.24
CA ALA A 90 10.41 2.41 16.57
C ALA A 90 11.09 2.68 17.93
N GLU A 91 10.87 1.82 18.92
CA GLU A 91 11.54 1.88 20.22
C GLU A 91 13.04 1.65 20.07
N ARG A 92 13.44 0.60 19.34
CA ARG A 92 14.85 0.31 19.04
C ARG A 92 15.56 1.45 18.32
N GLU A 93 14.86 2.15 17.44
CA GLU A 93 15.38 3.30 16.67
C GLU A 93 15.25 4.64 17.41
N GLY A 94 14.68 4.65 18.64
CA GLY A 94 14.58 5.83 19.48
C GLY A 94 13.60 6.90 18.99
N VAL A 95 12.55 6.51 18.26
CA VAL A 95 11.56 7.42 17.66
C VAL A 95 10.10 7.10 18.03
N LEU A 96 9.90 6.26 19.05
CA LEU A 96 8.57 5.83 19.47
C LEU A 96 7.67 7.02 19.85
N ASP A 97 8.23 8.05 20.47
CA ASP A 97 7.53 9.28 20.88
C ASP A 97 7.05 10.15 19.72
N LYS A 98 7.57 9.92 18.50
CA LYS A 98 7.20 10.62 17.26
C LYS A 98 6.07 9.92 16.49
N ILE A 99 5.67 8.73 16.91
CA ILE A 99 4.75 7.90 16.12
C ILE A 99 3.51 7.58 16.95
N THR A 100 2.34 8.00 16.46
CA THR A 100 1.03 7.59 16.97
C THR A 100 0.56 6.39 16.17
N PHE A 101 0.33 5.27 16.85
CA PHE A 101 -0.11 4.03 16.23
C PHE A 101 -1.62 3.90 16.31
N VAL A 102 -2.26 3.73 15.16
CA VAL A 102 -3.71 3.60 15.04
C VAL A 102 -4.04 2.33 14.25
N LYS A 103 -4.87 1.47 14.83
CA LYS A 103 -5.40 0.30 14.14
C LYS A 103 -6.67 0.67 13.40
N GLY A 104 -6.71 0.41 12.09
CA GLY A 104 -7.89 0.68 11.28
C GLY A 104 -7.73 0.23 9.83
N ALA A 105 -8.82 0.21 9.10
CA ALA A 105 -8.87 -0.07 7.68
C ALA A 105 -8.89 1.25 6.88
N LEU A 106 -8.22 1.29 5.72
CA LEU A 106 -8.17 2.50 4.87
C LEU A 106 -9.54 2.96 4.38
N GLU A 107 -10.54 2.11 4.43
CA GLU A 107 -11.94 2.45 4.14
C GLU A 107 -12.60 3.29 5.23
N ASP A 108 -12.02 3.37 6.44
CA ASP A 108 -12.58 4.01 7.63
C ASP A 108 -11.80 5.25 8.07
N LEU A 109 -11.52 6.18 7.15
CA LEU A 109 -10.74 7.41 7.44
C LEU A 109 -11.61 8.62 7.83
N LYS A 110 -12.92 8.45 7.94
CA LYS A 110 -13.89 9.55 8.20
C LYS A 110 -13.66 10.31 9.51
N ASP A 111 -13.02 9.69 10.50
CA ASP A 111 -12.75 10.31 11.80
C ASP A 111 -11.55 11.26 11.78
N PHE A 112 -10.76 11.28 10.69
CA PHE A 112 -9.70 12.25 10.48
C PHE A 112 -10.27 13.53 9.84
N GLU A 113 -9.82 14.68 10.35
CA GLU A 113 -10.24 15.97 9.82
C GLU A 113 -9.62 16.25 8.44
N ASP A 114 -10.32 17.08 7.65
CA ASP A 114 -9.82 17.54 6.35
C ASP A 114 -8.48 18.26 6.53
N LYS A 115 -7.54 17.97 5.62
CA LYS A 115 -6.23 18.65 5.58
C LYS A 115 -5.46 18.60 6.91
N SER A 116 -5.63 17.53 7.69
CA SER A 116 -4.98 17.35 9.01
C SER A 116 -3.51 16.95 8.90
N PHE A 117 -3.05 16.43 7.77
CA PHE A 117 -1.67 16.01 7.58
C PHE A 117 -0.97 16.79 6.47
N ASP A 118 0.27 17.24 6.73
CA ASP A 118 1.08 17.90 5.70
C ASP A 118 1.40 16.97 4.54
N MET A 119 1.65 15.69 4.83
CA MET A 119 1.90 14.65 3.84
C MET A 119 1.09 13.40 4.15
N VAL A 120 0.62 12.74 3.11
CA VAL A 120 0.01 11.40 3.19
C VAL A 120 0.83 10.45 2.34
N ILE A 121 1.23 9.34 2.93
CA ILE A 121 1.94 8.26 2.21
C ILE A 121 1.18 6.94 2.34
N SER A 122 1.32 6.09 1.32
CA SER A 122 0.81 4.72 1.34
C SER A 122 1.63 3.88 0.35
N PHE A 123 2.51 3.04 0.86
CA PHE A 123 3.45 2.25 0.05
C PHE A 123 3.23 0.75 0.18
N ASP A 124 3.78 0.00 -0.77
CA ASP A 124 3.61 -1.46 -0.90
C ASP A 124 2.16 -1.88 -1.17
N ALA A 125 1.44 -1.00 -1.90
CA ALA A 125 0.14 -1.25 -2.48
C ALA A 125 -1.04 -1.54 -1.52
N PRO A 126 -1.14 -0.97 -0.30
CA PRO A 126 -2.27 -1.22 0.59
C PRO A 126 -3.61 -0.85 -0.07
N ILE A 127 -3.64 0.21 -0.88
CA ILE A 127 -4.82 0.65 -1.62
C ILE A 127 -5.32 -0.44 -2.59
N SER A 128 -4.43 -1.24 -3.15
CA SER A 128 -4.81 -2.34 -4.05
C SER A 128 -5.60 -3.44 -3.35
N TYR A 129 -5.48 -3.55 -2.02
CA TYR A 129 -6.23 -4.51 -1.20
C TYR A 129 -7.61 -4.00 -0.77
N THR A 130 -7.97 -2.74 -1.06
CA THR A 130 -9.27 -2.17 -0.68
C THR A 130 -10.34 -2.33 -1.75
N HIS A 131 -10.14 -3.19 -2.74
CA HIS A 131 -11.13 -3.47 -3.80
C HIS A 131 -12.50 -3.87 -3.21
N PRO A 132 -13.62 -3.30 -3.67
CA PRO A 132 -13.79 -2.35 -4.78
C PRO A 132 -13.77 -0.86 -4.37
N HIS A 133 -13.25 -0.51 -3.20
CA HIS A 133 -13.35 0.82 -2.58
C HIS A 133 -12.15 1.74 -2.88
N GLN A 134 -11.27 1.41 -3.82
CA GLN A 134 -10.03 2.16 -4.07
C GLN A 134 -10.27 3.65 -4.36
N GLU A 135 -11.29 3.98 -5.13
CA GLU A 135 -11.61 5.38 -5.45
C GLU A 135 -12.04 6.16 -4.21
N GLN A 136 -12.88 5.55 -3.36
CA GLN A 136 -13.26 6.13 -2.08
C GLN A 136 -12.05 6.34 -1.19
N VAL A 137 -11.19 5.32 -1.05
CA VAL A 137 -9.97 5.39 -0.22
C VAL A 137 -9.03 6.48 -0.71
N ILE A 138 -8.79 6.57 -2.01
CA ILE A 138 -7.96 7.65 -2.59
C ILE A 138 -8.59 9.01 -2.31
N GLY A 139 -9.91 9.15 -2.45
CA GLY A 139 -10.65 10.37 -2.12
C GLY A 139 -10.44 10.79 -0.66
N GLU A 140 -10.52 9.86 0.28
CA GLU A 140 -10.28 10.10 1.71
C GLU A 140 -8.82 10.47 2.00
N LEU A 141 -7.85 9.76 1.40
CA LEU A 141 -6.43 10.10 1.53
C LEU A 141 -6.12 11.51 1.01
N VAL A 142 -6.74 11.91 -0.10
CA VAL A 142 -6.63 13.27 -0.64
C VAL A 142 -7.30 14.28 0.29
N ARG A 143 -8.47 13.95 0.86
CA ARG A 143 -9.22 14.82 1.79
C ARG A 143 -8.40 15.18 3.02
N ILE A 144 -7.76 14.19 3.65
CA ILE A 144 -6.94 14.40 4.87
C ILE A 144 -5.58 15.02 4.58
N CYS A 145 -5.14 15.04 3.31
CA CYS A 145 -3.86 15.58 2.87
C CYS A 145 -3.91 17.10 2.66
N LYS A 146 -2.92 17.82 3.22
CA LYS A 146 -2.80 19.27 3.08
C LYS A 146 -1.90 19.70 1.93
N LYS A 147 -0.75 19.02 1.74
CA LYS A 147 0.30 19.48 0.82
C LYS A 147 0.71 18.42 -0.20
N ARG A 148 1.08 17.23 0.25
CA ARG A 148 1.66 16.19 -0.62
C ARG A 148 1.08 14.82 -0.33
N ILE A 149 0.74 14.11 -1.36
CA ILE A 149 0.35 12.71 -1.31
C ILE A 149 1.32 11.89 -2.17
N VAL A 150 1.88 10.82 -1.60
CA VAL A 150 2.77 9.89 -2.31
C VAL A 150 2.30 8.46 -2.03
N ILE A 151 1.83 7.81 -3.06
CA ILE A 151 1.25 6.47 -2.96
C ILE A 151 1.89 5.53 -3.96
N SER A 152 1.97 4.25 -3.63
CA SER A 152 2.25 3.20 -4.59
C SER A 152 1.07 2.26 -4.72
N VAL A 153 0.84 1.79 -5.93
CA VAL A 153 -0.19 0.81 -6.25
C VAL A 153 0.42 -0.34 -7.03
N SER A 154 -0.17 -1.51 -6.93
CA SER A 154 0.26 -2.65 -7.74
C SER A 154 0.05 -2.35 -9.22
N SER A 155 1.14 -2.36 -9.98
CA SER A 155 1.07 -2.24 -11.44
C SER A 155 0.67 -3.57 -12.05
N ARG A 156 -0.36 -3.55 -12.89
CA ARG A 156 -0.76 -4.75 -13.65
C ARG A 156 0.31 -5.21 -14.61
N LEU A 157 0.96 -4.25 -15.29
CA LEU A 157 2.07 -4.55 -16.18
C LEU A 157 3.29 -5.05 -15.41
N GLY A 158 3.59 -4.45 -14.25
CA GLY A 158 4.67 -4.89 -13.36
C GLY A 158 4.45 -6.29 -12.79
N SER A 159 3.20 -6.72 -12.63
CA SER A 159 2.87 -8.06 -12.15
C SER A 159 2.91 -9.14 -13.24
N LEU A 160 2.93 -8.77 -14.53
CA LEU A 160 2.94 -9.73 -15.64
C LEU A 160 4.11 -10.72 -15.61
N PRO A 161 5.37 -10.32 -15.34
CA PRO A 161 6.48 -11.29 -15.27
C PRO A 161 6.29 -12.32 -14.15
N TYR A 162 5.78 -11.88 -13.01
CA TYR A 162 5.48 -12.76 -11.88
C TYR A 162 4.40 -13.79 -12.25
N LEU A 163 3.36 -13.34 -12.91
CA LEU A 163 2.20 -14.15 -13.29
C LEU A 163 2.47 -15.03 -14.52
N ALA A 164 3.36 -14.59 -15.41
CA ALA A 164 3.82 -15.37 -16.55
C ALA A 164 4.80 -16.50 -16.17
N ASN A 165 5.37 -16.43 -14.95
CA ASN A 165 6.28 -17.47 -14.47
C ASN A 165 5.53 -18.81 -14.37
N PRO A 166 6.00 -19.90 -15.03
CA PRO A 166 5.32 -21.19 -15.02
C PRO A 166 5.15 -21.79 -13.61
N ILE A 167 6.04 -21.47 -12.67
CA ILE A 167 5.97 -21.93 -11.27
C ILE A 167 4.79 -21.25 -10.57
N ASN A 168 4.67 -19.94 -10.70
CA ASN A 168 3.56 -19.18 -10.11
C ASN A 168 2.23 -19.53 -10.78
N LYS A 169 2.24 -19.71 -12.11
CA LYS A 169 1.06 -20.14 -12.86
C LYS A 169 0.56 -21.51 -12.39
N LYS A 170 1.46 -22.46 -12.07
CA LYS A 170 1.08 -23.75 -11.50
C LYS A 170 0.44 -23.61 -10.11
N GLN A 171 0.95 -22.74 -9.26
CA GLN A 171 0.35 -22.48 -7.94
C GLN A 171 -1.06 -21.88 -8.03
N PHE A 172 -1.34 -21.08 -9.04
CA PHE A 172 -2.64 -20.42 -9.21
C PHE A 172 -3.66 -21.21 -10.04
N ILE A 173 -3.21 -22.13 -10.91
CA ILE A 173 -4.10 -22.84 -11.86
C ILE A 173 -4.39 -24.30 -11.45
N LEU A 174 -3.56 -24.92 -10.60
CA LEU A 174 -3.61 -26.36 -10.38
C LEU A 174 -4.61 -26.84 -9.33
N ASP A 175 -5.35 -25.96 -8.69
CA ASP A 175 -6.30 -26.39 -7.67
C ASP A 175 -7.71 -25.85 -7.97
N GLU A 176 -8.35 -26.45 -8.99
CA GLU A 176 -9.78 -26.23 -9.26
C GLU A 176 -10.67 -26.61 -8.04
N ASN A 177 -10.12 -27.38 -7.09
CA ASN A 177 -10.76 -27.78 -5.85
C ASN A 177 -10.36 -26.94 -4.64
N TYR A 178 -9.61 -25.85 -4.84
CA TYR A 178 -9.16 -25.04 -3.72
C TYR A 178 -10.33 -24.23 -3.16
N GLU A 179 -10.83 -24.66 -2.00
CA GLU A 179 -11.92 -23.97 -1.27
C GLU A 179 -11.42 -22.76 -0.46
N ASP A 180 -10.11 -22.50 -0.43
CA ASP A 180 -9.57 -21.36 0.32
C ASP A 180 -10.16 -20.05 -0.21
N PRO A 181 -10.85 -19.29 0.65
CA PRO A 181 -11.46 -18.02 0.27
C PRO A 181 -10.46 -17.00 -0.29
N TYR A 182 -9.19 -17.07 0.13
CA TYR A 182 -8.13 -16.20 -0.36
C TYR A 182 -7.74 -16.49 -1.80
N VAL A 183 -7.62 -17.77 -2.16
CA VAL A 183 -7.32 -18.15 -3.55
C VAL A 183 -8.50 -17.83 -4.47
N LYS A 184 -9.73 -18.06 -4.02
CA LYS A 184 -10.93 -17.62 -4.76
C LYS A 184 -10.95 -16.10 -4.95
N TRP A 185 -10.56 -15.35 -3.93
CA TRP A 185 -10.42 -13.88 -4.02
C TRP A 185 -9.30 -13.48 -4.99
N CYS A 186 -8.13 -14.09 -4.91
CA CYS A 186 -7.03 -13.84 -5.86
C CYS A 186 -7.45 -14.13 -7.30
N LEU A 187 -8.14 -15.25 -7.54
CA LEU A 187 -8.63 -15.61 -8.86
C LEU A 187 -9.74 -14.69 -9.36
N SER A 188 -10.66 -14.26 -8.50
CA SER A 188 -11.72 -13.30 -8.87
C SER A 188 -11.14 -11.91 -9.14
N ASN A 189 -10.17 -11.46 -8.34
CA ASN A 189 -9.46 -10.20 -8.59
C ASN A 189 -8.56 -10.28 -9.81
N TRP A 190 -8.05 -11.45 -10.15
CA TRP A 190 -7.34 -11.67 -11.40
C TRP A 190 -8.26 -11.48 -12.61
N SER A 191 -9.45 -12.08 -12.61
CA SER A 191 -10.47 -11.84 -13.64
C SER A 191 -10.86 -10.36 -13.71
N ASN A 192 -11.12 -9.74 -12.56
CA ASN A 192 -11.46 -8.32 -12.46
C ASN A 192 -10.28 -7.44 -12.88
N ALA A 193 -9.04 -7.83 -12.59
CA ALA A 193 -7.83 -7.14 -13.05
C ALA A 193 -7.70 -7.18 -14.57
N VAL A 194 -8.05 -8.30 -15.21
CA VAL A 194 -8.06 -8.41 -16.68
C VAL A 194 -9.18 -7.55 -17.29
N GLU A 195 -10.37 -7.54 -16.69
CA GLU A 195 -11.49 -6.70 -17.16
C GLU A 195 -11.20 -5.22 -16.99
N ALA A 196 -10.68 -4.83 -15.81
CA ALA A 196 -10.32 -3.45 -15.58
C ALA A 196 -9.12 -3.00 -16.44
N PHE A 197 -8.19 -3.90 -16.81
CA PHE A 197 -7.15 -3.61 -17.82
C PHE A 197 -7.77 -3.30 -19.20
N ARG A 198 -8.78 -4.06 -19.62
CA ARG A 198 -9.54 -3.76 -20.85
C ARG A 198 -10.24 -2.41 -20.76
N PHE A 199 -10.82 -2.09 -19.61
CA PHE A 199 -11.47 -0.79 -19.37
C PHE A 199 -10.49 0.37 -19.41
N GLU A 200 -9.33 0.26 -18.74
CA GLU A 200 -8.30 1.30 -18.77
C GLU A 200 -7.62 1.43 -20.13
N LYS A 201 -7.39 0.31 -20.82
CA LYS A 201 -6.89 0.38 -22.19
C LYS A 201 -7.82 1.17 -23.09
N ASN A 202 -9.12 0.90 -23.03
CA ASN A 202 -10.11 1.63 -23.79
C ASN A 202 -10.15 3.13 -23.39
N ARG A 203 -9.96 3.44 -22.10
CA ARG A 203 -9.89 4.81 -21.61
C ARG A 203 -8.62 5.52 -22.08
N VAL A 204 -7.48 4.85 -22.04
CA VAL A 204 -6.20 5.37 -22.56
C VAL A 204 -6.30 5.57 -24.06
N ASP A 205 -6.78 4.58 -24.81
CA ASP A 205 -6.97 4.68 -26.27
C ASP A 205 -7.91 5.85 -26.62
N LYS A 206 -8.95 6.08 -25.82
CA LYS A 206 -9.86 7.22 -25.97
C LYS A 206 -9.16 8.56 -25.70
N LEU A 207 -8.39 8.66 -24.61
CA LEU A 207 -7.64 9.87 -24.26
C LEU A 207 -6.57 10.20 -25.30
N TRP A 208 -5.91 9.19 -25.89
CA TRP A 208 -5.02 9.36 -27.03
C TRP A 208 -5.75 9.84 -28.27
N SER A 209 -6.88 9.24 -28.60
CA SER A 209 -7.70 9.64 -29.76
C SER A 209 -8.29 11.05 -29.63
N GLU A 210 -8.52 11.51 -28.39
CA GLU A 210 -9.03 12.85 -28.08
C GLU A 210 -7.91 13.91 -27.92
N GLY A 211 -6.64 13.53 -28.08
CA GLY A 211 -5.49 14.44 -27.95
C GLY A 211 -5.23 14.97 -26.54
N LEU A 212 -5.84 14.35 -25.54
CA LEU A 212 -5.73 14.74 -24.12
C LEU A 212 -4.47 14.20 -23.41
N MET A 213 -3.71 13.34 -24.09
CA MET A 213 -2.40 12.82 -23.65
C MET A 213 -1.37 13.05 -24.74
N GLY A 214 -1.06 14.31 -25.00
CA GLY A 214 0.06 14.71 -25.85
C GLY A 214 1.18 15.25 -25.00
N GLY A 215 2.26 14.48 -24.81
CA GLY A 215 3.53 15.05 -24.39
C GLY A 215 4.01 16.01 -25.47
N LYS A 216 4.37 17.23 -25.08
CA LYS A 216 5.13 18.11 -25.98
C LYS A 216 6.46 17.41 -26.26
N GLU A 217 6.78 17.28 -27.56
CA GLU A 217 8.13 16.97 -28.03
C GLU A 217 9.16 17.97 -27.48
#